data_73d518f7d1550f7081b10c0bf860a849
#
_entry.id   73d518f7d1550f7081b10c0bf860a849
#
_cell.length_a   1.000
_cell.length_b   1.000
_cell.length_c   1.000
_cell.angle_alpha   90.00
_cell.angle_beta   90.00
_cell.angle_gamma   90.00
#
_symmetry.space_group_name_H-M   'P 1'
#
loop_
_entity.id
_entity.type
_entity.pdbx_description
1 polymer ?
#
loop_
_entity_poly.entity_id
_entity_poly.type
_entity_poly.pdbx_seq_one_letter_code
_entity_poly.pdbx_strand_id
1 'polypeptide(L)'
;MKEEFKKKEMSEKIIMLLESSCKDFKGIKTAYAEACAELRSKFEYTDRIIEYNNCIAAYETELAFEQGIKDNLNYFNNPNKILSDAHYSVLENIIRQKTKSIITERQKLVKLLPASLIPAYDAVIEYTVFLDTYIPKLAHYYGFVYGNKNNYNPDSEVCKKYREWLSTYLGIEPEGENNALL
;
A
#
# COMPACT_ATOMS: atom_id res chain seq x y z
N MET A 1 6.55 -6.81 19.16
CA MET A 1 5.24 -7.50 19.35
C MET A 1 4.03 -6.56 19.21
N LYS A 2 3.85 -5.49 20.02
CA LYS A 2 2.71 -4.56 19.83
C LYS A 2 2.74 -3.75 18.53
N GLU A 3 3.90 -3.38 18.00
CA GLU A 3 4.05 -2.65 16.73
C GLU A 3 3.83 -3.55 15.50
N GLU A 4 4.35 -4.78 15.51
CA GLU A 4 4.14 -5.74 14.42
C GLU A 4 2.67 -6.15 14.31
N PHE A 5 1.98 -6.30 15.45
CA PHE A 5 0.55 -6.58 15.47
C PHE A 5 -0.24 -5.43 14.81
N LYS A 6 0.08 -4.18 15.12
CA LYS A 6 -0.58 -3.01 14.52
C LYS A 6 -0.35 -2.88 13.00
N LYS A 7 0.85 -3.22 12.54
CA LYS A 7 1.20 -3.18 11.10
C LYS A 7 0.41 -4.21 10.31
N LYS A 8 0.29 -5.43 10.84
CA LYS A 8 -0.51 -6.49 10.21
C LYS A 8 -1.98 -6.11 10.13
N GLU A 9 -2.53 -5.63 11.22
CA GLU A 9 -3.91 -5.19 11.32
C GLU A 9 -4.24 -4.03 10.36
N MET A 10 -3.31 -3.08 10.18
CA MET A 10 -3.44 -2.00 9.22
C MET A 10 -3.47 -2.51 7.77
N SER A 11 -2.57 -3.43 7.41
CA SER A 11 -2.56 -4.00 6.06
C SER A 11 -3.85 -4.75 5.76
N GLU A 12 -4.37 -5.51 6.71
CA GLU A 12 -5.66 -6.21 6.59
C GLU A 12 -6.81 -5.21 6.39
N LYS A 13 -6.83 -4.10 7.13
CA LYS A 13 -7.83 -3.04 6.95
C LYS A 13 -7.78 -2.39 5.58
N ILE A 14 -6.58 -2.07 5.09
CA ILE A 14 -6.44 -1.50 3.75
C ILE A 14 -7.01 -2.47 2.71
N ILE A 15 -6.70 -3.76 2.80
CA ILE A 15 -7.24 -4.76 1.87
C ILE A 15 -8.76 -4.86 1.98
N MET A 16 -9.33 -4.89 3.18
CA MET A 16 -10.79 -4.91 3.39
C MET A 16 -11.46 -3.67 2.80
N LEU A 17 -10.85 -2.50 2.97
CA LEU A 17 -11.34 -1.25 2.39
C LEU A 17 -11.31 -1.31 0.85
N LEU A 18 -10.26 -1.84 0.24
CA LEU A 18 -10.17 -2.03 -1.20
C LEU A 18 -11.23 -3.02 -1.70
N GLU A 19 -11.47 -4.12 -0.98
CA GLU A 19 -12.49 -5.11 -1.32
C GLU A 19 -13.92 -4.54 -1.29
N SER A 20 -14.18 -3.63 -0.36
CA SER A 20 -15.51 -3.02 -0.21
C SER A 20 -15.75 -1.85 -1.15
N SER A 21 -14.71 -1.10 -1.50
CA SER A 21 -14.82 0.18 -2.19
C SER A 21 -14.43 0.14 -3.67
N CYS A 22 -13.50 -0.75 -4.06
CA CYS A 22 -13.03 -0.86 -5.43
C CYS A 22 -13.70 -2.00 -6.18
N LYS A 23 -14.60 -1.67 -7.12
CA LYS A 23 -15.35 -2.66 -7.90
C LYS A 23 -14.45 -3.67 -8.65
N ASP A 24 -13.33 -3.18 -9.18
CA ASP A 24 -12.42 -3.98 -10.00
C ASP A 24 -11.44 -4.81 -9.16
N PHE A 25 -11.27 -4.51 -7.88
CA PHE A 25 -10.28 -5.16 -7.03
C PHE A 25 -10.51 -6.67 -6.91
N LYS A 26 -11.76 -7.10 -6.80
CA LYS A 26 -12.10 -8.54 -6.72
C LYS A 26 -11.69 -9.30 -7.99
N GLY A 27 -11.90 -8.70 -9.15
CA GLY A 27 -11.49 -9.28 -10.44
C GLY A 27 -9.96 -9.40 -10.54
N ILE A 28 -9.25 -8.32 -10.24
CA ILE A 28 -7.79 -8.25 -10.24
C ILE A 28 -7.20 -9.27 -9.25
N LYS A 29 -7.76 -9.38 -8.04
CA LYS A 29 -7.33 -10.34 -7.02
C LYS A 29 -7.56 -11.80 -7.45
N THR A 30 -8.67 -12.08 -8.14
CA THR A 30 -8.95 -13.42 -8.69
C THR A 30 -7.95 -13.77 -9.78
N ALA A 31 -7.74 -12.88 -10.75
CA ALA A 31 -6.76 -13.06 -11.82
C ALA A 31 -5.34 -13.28 -11.27
N TYR A 32 -4.94 -12.53 -10.24
CA TYR A 32 -3.69 -12.72 -9.54
C TYR A 32 -3.56 -14.14 -8.92
N ALA A 33 -4.62 -14.62 -8.26
CA ALA A 33 -4.59 -15.95 -7.64
C ALA A 33 -4.45 -17.07 -8.68
N GLU A 34 -5.18 -16.98 -9.80
CA GLU A 34 -5.09 -17.91 -10.92
C GLU A 34 -3.70 -17.87 -11.58
N ALA A 35 -3.16 -16.67 -11.82
CA ALA A 35 -1.84 -16.47 -12.36
C ALA A 35 -0.74 -17.06 -11.46
N CYS A 36 -0.83 -16.85 -10.16
CA CYS A 36 0.11 -17.44 -9.20
C CYS A 36 0.05 -18.97 -9.21
N ALA A 37 -1.13 -19.57 -9.34
CA ALA A 37 -1.28 -21.01 -9.43
C ALA A 37 -0.65 -21.56 -10.73
N GLU A 38 -0.87 -20.90 -11.86
CA GLU A 38 -0.27 -21.27 -13.13
C GLU A 38 1.26 -21.16 -13.08
N LEU A 39 1.80 -20.03 -12.61
CA LEU A 39 3.25 -19.83 -12.48
C LEU A 39 3.88 -20.87 -11.57
N ARG A 40 3.30 -21.16 -10.41
CA ARG A 40 3.82 -22.20 -9.48
C ARG A 40 3.92 -23.58 -10.12
N SER A 41 2.98 -23.90 -11.00
CA SER A 41 2.97 -25.20 -11.67
C SER A 41 4.05 -25.37 -12.74
N LYS A 42 4.63 -24.27 -13.25
CA LYS A 42 5.50 -24.27 -14.42
C LYS A 42 6.84 -23.54 -14.26
N PHE A 43 7.02 -22.80 -13.17
CA PHE A 43 8.21 -21.96 -12.97
C PHE A 43 8.70 -22.04 -11.51
N GLU A 44 9.87 -22.60 -11.30
CA GLU A 44 10.45 -22.90 -9.98
C GLU A 44 10.70 -21.66 -9.09
N TYR A 45 10.91 -20.48 -9.69
CA TYR A 45 11.20 -19.25 -8.94
C TYR A 45 9.96 -18.43 -8.57
N THR A 46 8.76 -18.94 -8.83
CA THR A 46 7.49 -18.21 -8.62
C THR A 46 7.32 -17.75 -7.17
N ASP A 47 7.49 -18.65 -6.20
CA ASP A 47 7.30 -18.30 -4.79
C ASP A 47 8.30 -17.23 -4.33
N ARG A 48 9.51 -17.26 -4.85
CA ARG A 48 10.52 -16.25 -4.56
C ARG A 48 10.18 -14.88 -5.14
N ILE A 49 9.60 -14.84 -6.34
CA ILE A 49 9.09 -13.58 -6.94
C ILE A 49 7.93 -13.03 -6.12
N ILE A 50 6.98 -13.88 -5.70
CA ILE A 50 5.85 -13.49 -4.86
C ILE A 50 6.35 -12.98 -3.50
N GLU A 51 7.31 -13.65 -2.88
CA GLU A 51 7.93 -13.20 -1.64
C GLU A 51 8.56 -11.82 -1.78
N TYR A 52 9.29 -11.55 -2.87
CA TYR A 52 9.83 -10.22 -3.12
C TYR A 52 8.75 -9.15 -3.30
N ASN A 53 7.65 -9.45 -3.99
CA ASN A 53 6.52 -8.53 -4.10
C ASN A 53 5.91 -8.23 -2.73
N ASN A 54 5.70 -9.26 -1.89
CA ASN A 54 5.18 -9.10 -0.54
C ASN A 54 6.13 -8.28 0.35
N CYS A 55 7.45 -8.49 0.23
CA CYS A 55 8.44 -7.69 0.94
C CYS A 55 8.39 -6.21 0.52
N ILE A 56 8.26 -5.93 -0.79
CA ILE A 56 8.14 -4.56 -1.28
C ILE A 56 6.90 -3.91 -0.70
N ALA A 57 5.73 -4.53 -0.82
CA ALA A 57 4.47 -4.02 -0.30
C ALA A 57 4.50 -3.80 1.23
N ALA A 58 5.16 -4.69 1.98
CA ALA A 58 5.34 -4.53 3.42
C ALA A 58 6.22 -3.30 3.75
N TYR A 59 7.32 -3.09 3.04
CA TYR A 59 8.17 -1.90 3.22
C TYR A 59 7.44 -0.62 2.84
N GLU A 60 6.68 -0.61 1.75
CA GLU A 60 5.88 0.54 1.32
C GLU A 60 4.87 0.93 2.39
N THR A 61 4.15 -0.05 2.92
CA THR A 61 3.18 0.15 3.99
C THR A 61 3.85 0.73 5.24
N GLU A 62 4.97 0.16 5.67
CA GLU A 62 5.69 0.58 6.87
C GLU A 62 6.22 2.00 6.74
N LEU A 63 6.95 2.29 5.66
CA LEU A 63 7.56 3.60 5.43
C LEU A 63 6.50 4.69 5.28
N ALA A 64 5.40 4.41 4.57
CA ALA A 64 4.31 5.34 4.42
C ALA A 64 3.61 5.63 5.75
N PHE A 65 3.35 4.61 6.55
CA PHE A 65 2.77 4.76 7.89
C PHE A 65 3.67 5.59 8.82
N GLU A 66 4.97 5.29 8.88
CA GLU A 66 5.91 6.05 9.68
C GLU A 66 6.02 7.51 9.22
N GLN A 67 5.97 7.75 7.90
CA GLN A 67 5.95 9.10 7.37
C GLN A 67 4.67 9.83 7.76
N GLY A 68 3.53 9.15 7.74
CA GLY A 68 2.26 9.72 8.20
C GLY A 68 2.31 10.19 9.65
N ILE A 69 2.93 9.42 10.55
CA ILE A 69 3.15 9.84 11.95
C ILE A 69 4.01 11.11 12.02
N LYS A 70 5.11 11.16 11.27
CA LYS A 70 6.00 12.33 11.23
C LYS A 70 5.29 13.56 10.70
N ASP A 71 4.46 13.38 9.68
CA ASP A 71 3.72 14.48 9.07
C ASP A 71 2.60 15.00 9.98
N ASN A 72 1.97 14.14 10.77
CA ASN A 72 1.05 14.58 11.81
C ASN A 72 1.75 15.50 12.81
N LEU A 73 2.94 15.11 13.29
CA LEU A 73 3.71 15.92 14.23
C LEU A 73 4.13 17.27 13.65
N ASN A 74 4.48 17.31 12.37
CA ASN A 74 5.07 18.48 11.73
C ASN A 74 4.06 19.41 11.07
N TYR A 75 2.95 18.86 10.59
CA TYR A 75 2.05 19.58 9.66
C TYR A 75 0.58 19.50 10.01
N PHE A 76 0.21 19.01 11.20
CA PHE A 76 -1.20 18.87 11.60
C PHE A 76 -2.02 20.17 11.39
N ASN A 77 -1.41 21.33 11.59
CA ASN A 77 -2.03 22.63 11.39
C ASN A 77 -1.84 23.20 9.96
N ASN A 78 -1.21 22.45 9.05
CA ASN A 78 -0.98 22.90 7.68
C ASN A 78 -1.29 21.77 6.66
N PRO A 79 -2.57 21.44 6.46
CA PRO A 79 -3.00 20.32 5.62
C PRO A 79 -2.54 20.44 4.17
N ASN A 80 -2.46 21.67 3.62
CA ASN A 80 -2.09 21.91 2.23
C ASN A 80 -0.68 21.38 1.89
N LYS A 81 0.20 21.29 2.88
CA LYS A 81 1.55 20.78 2.68
C LYS A 81 1.58 19.26 2.59
N ILE A 82 0.71 18.57 3.35
CA ILE A 82 0.58 17.12 3.37
C ILE A 82 -0.07 16.63 2.07
N LEU A 83 -1.06 17.39 1.57
CA LEU A 83 -1.87 17.04 0.41
C LEU A 83 -1.24 17.44 -0.94
N SER A 84 0.04 17.80 -0.96
CA SER A 84 0.72 18.19 -2.20
C SER A 84 1.33 16.98 -2.91
N ASP A 85 1.22 16.94 -4.25
CA ASP A 85 1.86 15.92 -5.08
C ASP A 85 3.38 15.88 -4.86
N ALA A 86 4.00 17.03 -4.60
CA ALA A 86 5.43 17.12 -4.28
C ALA A 86 5.78 16.32 -2.99
N HIS A 87 4.91 16.35 -1.99
CA HIS A 87 5.12 15.59 -0.75
C HIS A 87 5.06 14.08 -0.99
N TYR A 88 4.08 13.60 -1.75
CA TYR A 88 3.97 12.19 -2.13
C TYR A 88 5.14 11.74 -3.02
N SER A 89 5.63 12.58 -3.92
CA SER A 89 6.81 12.27 -4.73
C SER A 89 8.06 12.05 -3.87
N VAL A 90 8.21 12.78 -2.77
CA VAL A 90 9.31 12.55 -1.80
C VAL A 90 9.16 11.17 -1.14
N LEU A 91 7.95 10.83 -0.69
CA LEU A 91 7.65 9.52 -0.09
C LEU A 91 7.94 8.38 -1.06
N GLU A 92 7.45 8.47 -2.30
CA GLU A 92 7.71 7.48 -3.35
C GLU A 92 9.21 7.29 -3.63
N ASN A 93 9.98 8.38 -3.63
CA ASN A 93 11.44 8.29 -3.81
C ASN A 93 12.12 7.56 -2.65
N ILE A 94 11.70 7.81 -1.41
CA ILE A 94 12.23 7.11 -0.22
C ILE A 94 11.92 5.62 -0.33
N ILE A 95 10.70 5.25 -0.64
CA ILE A 95 10.26 3.86 -0.84
C ILE A 95 11.11 3.20 -1.91
N ARG A 96 11.22 3.83 -3.08
CA ARG A 96 12.00 3.30 -4.22
C ARG A 96 13.47 3.06 -3.87
N GLN A 97 14.09 3.95 -3.11
CA GLN A 97 15.48 3.77 -2.66
C GLN A 97 15.62 2.58 -1.70
N LYS A 98 14.68 2.41 -0.77
CA LYS A 98 14.70 1.33 0.22
C LYS A 98 14.42 -0.04 -0.39
N THR A 99 13.57 -0.10 -1.40
CA THR A 99 13.19 -1.37 -2.06
C THR A 99 14.07 -1.74 -3.26
N LYS A 100 14.99 -0.86 -3.68
CA LYS A 100 15.81 -1.02 -4.89
C LYS A 100 16.54 -2.37 -4.99
N SER A 101 17.13 -2.84 -3.90
CA SER A 101 17.85 -4.13 -3.91
C SER A 101 16.91 -5.30 -4.15
N ILE A 102 15.75 -5.31 -3.50
CA ILE A 102 14.73 -6.35 -3.63
C ILE A 102 14.17 -6.37 -5.05
N ILE A 103 13.88 -5.19 -5.60
CA ILE A 103 13.43 -5.03 -7.00
C ILE A 103 14.49 -5.60 -7.97
N THR A 104 15.76 -5.31 -7.73
CA THR A 104 16.85 -5.81 -8.59
C THR A 104 16.94 -7.34 -8.54
N GLU A 105 16.86 -7.96 -7.37
CA GLU A 105 16.88 -9.42 -7.24
C GLU A 105 15.64 -10.06 -7.89
N ARG A 106 14.45 -9.50 -7.66
CA ARG A 106 13.23 -9.93 -8.37
C ARG A 106 13.40 -9.89 -9.88
N GLN A 107 13.93 -8.80 -10.42
CA GLN A 107 14.14 -8.64 -11.88
C GLN A 107 15.09 -9.68 -12.48
N LYS A 108 16.09 -10.14 -11.70
CA LYS A 108 16.96 -11.24 -12.16
C LYS A 108 16.18 -12.52 -12.38
N LEU A 109 15.27 -12.86 -11.47
CA LEU A 109 14.43 -14.05 -11.59
C LEU A 109 13.41 -13.93 -12.72
N VAL A 110 12.81 -12.75 -12.87
CA VAL A 110 11.84 -12.47 -13.95
C VAL A 110 12.46 -12.65 -15.34
N LYS A 111 13.74 -12.33 -15.52
CA LYS A 111 14.45 -12.56 -16.78
C LYS A 111 14.58 -14.02 -17.19
N LEU A 112 14.40 -14.93 -16.24
CA LEU A 112 14.43 -16.38 -16.49
C LEU A 112 13.04 -16.94 -16.83
N LEU A 113 12.00 -16.08 -16.80
CA LEU A 113 10.62 -16.49 -17.03
C LEU A 113 10.44 -16.95 -18.48
N PRO A 114 9.87 -18.14 -18.73
CA PRO A 114 9.50 -18.58 -20.06
C PRO A 114 8.51 -17.64 -20.75
N ALA A 115 8.68 -17.38 -22.04
CA ALA A 115 7.81 -16.48 -22.79
C ALA A 115 6.33 -16.88 -22.72
N SER A 116 6.02 -18.16 -22.64
CA SER A 116 4.65 -18.69 -22.49
C SER A 116 3.96 -18.30 -21.18
N LEU A 117 4.72 -17.87 -20.16
CA LEU A 117 4.21 -17.48 -18.85
C LEU A 117 4.12 -15.95 -18.66
N ILE A 118 4.51 -15.18 -19.68
CA ILE A 118 4.40 -13.70 -19.63
C ILE A 118 2.96 -13.25 -19.31
N PRO A 119 1.89 -13.77 -19.96
CA PRO A 119 0.54 -13.34 -19.65
C PRO A 119 0.12 -13.58 -18.19
N ALA A 120 0.53 -14.70 -17.60
CA ALA A 120 0.29 -14.96 -16.18
C ALA A 120 1.09 -13.98 -15.29
N TYR A 121 2.32 -13.68 -15.66
CA TYR A 121 3.12 -12.71 -14.93
C TYR A 121 2.58 -11.28 -15.04
N ASP A 122 2.01 -10.91 -16.17
CA ASP A 122 1.36 -9.60 -16.37
C ASP A 122 0.19 -9.41 -15.38
N ALA A 123 -0.61 -10.44 -15.11
CA ALA A 123 -1.67 -10.38 -14.10
C ALA A 123 -1.09 -10.20 -12.67
N VAL A 124 0.08 -10.78 -12.37
CA VAL A 124 0.79 -10.54 -11.11
C VAL A 124 1.25 -9.07 -11.03
N ILE A 125 1.76 -8.51 -12.11
CA ILE A 125 2.17 -7.10 -12.18
C ILE A 125 0.97 -6.18 -12.04
N GLU A 126 -0.16 -6.45 -12.71
CA GLU A 126 -1.38 -5.65 -12.62
C GLU A 126 -1.86 -5.54 -11.16
N TYR A 127 -1.90 -6.67 -10.44
CA TYR A 127 -2.24 -6.66 -9.01
C TYR A 127 -1.25 -5.84 -8.18
N THR A 128 0.05 -5.99 -8.43
CA THR A 128 1.10 -5.24 -7.72
C THR A 128 0.95 -3.74 -7.96
N VAL A 129 0.81 -3.31 -9.21
CA VAL A 129 0.62 -1.89 -9.58
C VAL A 129 -0.66 -1.33 -8.97
N PHE A 130 -1.74 -2.13 -8.94
CA PHE A 130 -2.95 -1.73 -8.26
C PHE A 130 -2.69 -1.44 -6.78
N LEU A 131 -2.05 -2.35 -6.06
CA LEU A 131 -1.71 -2.15 -4.65
C LEU A 131 -0.80 -0.94 -4.43
N ASP A 132 0.23 -0.74 -5.26
CA ASP A 132 1.17 0.39 -5.18
C ASP A 132 0.46 1.75 -5.35
N THR A 133 -0.69 1.77 -6.04
CA THR A 133 -1.50 2.98 -6.18
C THR A 133 -2.19 3.39 -4.88
N TYR A 134 -2.66 2.42 -4.11
CA TYR A 134 -3.52 2.65 -2.94
C TYR A 134 -2.79 2.54 -1.60
N ILE A 135 -1.95 1.51 -1.43
CA ILE A 135 -1.36 1.16 -0.14
C ILE A 135 -0.56 2.31 0.47
N PRO A 136 0.39 2.97 -0.24
CA PRO A 136 1.19 4.01 0.39
C PRO A 136 0.35 5.20 0.88
N LYS A 137 -0.66 5.59 0.13
CA LYS A 137 -1.52 6.73 0.49
C LYS A 137 -2.43 6.42 1.67
N LEU A 138 -3.02 5.23 1.70
CA LEU A 138 -3.87 4.78 2.81
C LEU A 138 -3.05 4.53 4.07
N ALA A 139 -1.89 3.88 3.95
CA ALA A 139 -0.98 3.66 5.07
C ALA A 139 -0.48 4.98 5.67
N HIS A 140 -0.13 5.96 4.82
CA HIS A 140 0.24 7.31 5.26
C HIS A 140 -0.91 7.99 6.01
N TYR A 141 -2.14 7.93 5.48
CA TYR A 141 -3.32 8.47 6.15
C TYR A 141 -3.52 7.82 7.53
N TYR A 142 -3.45 6.50 7.63
CA TYR A 142 -3.59 5.81 8.91
C TYR A 142 -2.45 6.17 9.87
N GLY A 143 -1.22 6.31 9.39
CA GLY A 143 -0.11 6.82 10.19
C GLY A 143 -0.36 8.25 10.68
N PHE A 144 -0.88 9.10 9.81
CA PHE A 144 -1.21 10.48 10.14
C PHE A 144 -2.32 10.58 11.21
N VAL A 145 -3.38 9.80 11.09
CA VAL A 145 -4.54 9.89 11.98
C VAL A 145 -4.36 9.08 13.26
N TYR A 146 -3.91 7.82 13.15
CA TYR A 146 -3.94 6.85 14.23
C TYR A 146 -2.58 6.53 14.86
N GLY A 147 -1.50 6.85 14.15
CA GLY A 147 -0.14 6.56 14.61
C GLY A 147 0.33 7.47 15.74
N ASN A 148 -0.19 8.68 15.83
CA ASN A 148 0.17 9.65 16.84
C ASN A 148 -0.91 9.77 17.94
N LYS A 149 -0.70 9.07 19.03
CA LYS A 149 -1.63 9.07 20.18
C LYS A 149 -1.82 10.45 20.83
N ASN A 150 -0.85 11.36 20.69
CA ASN A 150 -0.92 12.69 21.31
C ASN A 150 -1.83 13.65 20.50
N ASN A 151 -2.02 13.40 19.21
CA ASN A 151 -2.81 14.22 18.30
C ASN A 151 -3.93 13.41 17.64
N TYR A 152 -4.35 12.31 18.27
CA TYR A 152 -5.45 11.49 17.75
C TYR A 152 -6.75 12.29 17.77
N ASN A 153 -7.17 12.74 16.60
CA ASN A 153 -8.46 13.37 16.38
C ASN A 153 -8.89 13.19 14.92
N PRO A 154 -9.51 12.04 14.59
CA PRO A 154 -9.94 11.74 13.22
C PRO A 154 -11.03 12.70 12.71
N ASP A 155 -11.76 13.38 13.60
CA ASP A 155 -12.80 14.37 13.24
C ASP A 155 -12.27 15.80 13.11
N SER A 156 -10.97 16.01 13.31
CA SER A 156 -10.37 17.30 13.06
C SER A 156 -10.55 17.74 11.62
N GLU A 157 -10.59 19.04 11.39
CA GLU A 157 -10.74 19.63 10.06
C GLU A 157 -9.65 19.17 9.09
N VAL A 158 -8.42 18.99 9.57
CA VAL A 158 -7.32 18.49 8.74
C VAL A 158 -7.52 17.03 8.33
N CYS A 159 -8.03 16.19 9.23
CA CYS A 159 -8.31 14.79 8.91
C CYS A 159 -9.50 14.65 7.95
N LYS A 160 -10.52 15.49 8.09
CA LYS A 160 -11.65 15.57 7.14
C LYS A 160 -11.17 15.95 5.75
N LYS A 161 -10.38 17.01 5.61
CA LYS A 161 -9.77 17.42 4.33
C LYS A 161 -8.89 16.34 3.73
N TYR A 162 -8.16 15.59 4.57
CA TYR A 162 -7.35 14.50 4.07
C TYR A 162 -8.20 13.35 3.51
N ARG A 163 -9.31 12.96 4.19
CA ARG A 163 -10.26 11.97 3.65
C ARG A 163 -10.90 12.43 2.35
N GLU A 164 -11.35 13.69 2.29
CA GLU A 164 -11.91 14.28 1.06
C GLU A 164 -10.92 14.22 -0.10
N TRP A 165 -9.65 14.53 0.16
CA TRP A 165 -8.61 14.43 -0.85
C TRP A 165 -8.40 12.97 -1.30
N LEU A 166 -8.31 12.01 -0.38
CA LEU A 166 -8.19 10.59 -0.71
C LEU A 166 -9.40 10.10 -1.50
N SER A 167 -10.61 10.48 -1.10
CA SER A 167 -11.84 10.14 -1.81
C SER A 167 -11.81 10.68 -3.25
N THR A 168 -11.38 11.93 -3.43
CA THR A 168 -11.26 12.54 -4.76
C THR A 168 -10.18 11.89 -5.61
N TYR A 169 -9.01 11.58 -5.02
CA TYR A 169 -7.85 11.08 -5.74
C TYR A 169 -7.90 9.57 -6.00
N LEU A 170 -8.38 8.79 -5.03
CA LEU A 170 -8.41 7.32 -5.09
C LEU A 170 -9.80 6.76 -5.38
N GLY A 171 -10.86 7.59 -5.29
CA GLY A 171 -12.23 7.11 -5.33
C GLY A 171 -12.62 6.27 -4.12
N ILE A 172 -11.87 6.34 -3.02
CA ILE A 172 -12.07 5.56 -1.80
C ILE A 172 -12.14 6.51 -0.63
N GLU A 173 -13.17 6.35 0.20
CA GLU A 173 -13.29 7.07 1.46
C GLU A 173 -12.84 6.17 2.61
N PRO A 174 -11.68 6.43 3.25
CA PRO A 174 -11.27 5.73 4.45
C PRO A 174 -12.29 5.98 5.56
N GLU A 175 -12.70 4.92 6.26
CA GLU A 175 -13.68 5.01 7.32
C GLU A 175 -13.29 6.05 8.39
N GLY A 176 -14.27 6.88 8.78
CA GLY A 176 -14.24 7.67 10.02
C GLY A 176 -14.47 6.77 11.23
N GLU A 177 -14.59 7.36 12.39
CA GLU A 177 -14.54 6.76 13.75
C GLU A 177 -15.37 5.50 14.06
N ASN A 178 -16.26 5.03 13.20
CA ASN A 178 -17.23 4.01 13.63
C ASN A 178 -16.71 2.56 13.69
N ASN A 179 -15.45 2.31 13.34
CA ASN A 179 -14.83 1.00 13.55
C ASN A 179 -13.43 1.16 14.16
N ALA A 180 -13.45 1.41 15.46
CA ALA A 180 -12.23 1.54 16.25
C ALA A 180 -11.31 0.33 16.15
N LEU A 181 -10.08 0.61 15.67
CA LEU A 181 -8.91 -0.13 16.05
C LEU A 181 -8.38 0.44 17.37
N LEU A 182 -8.90 0.06 18.45
CA LEU A 182 -8.28 0.22 19.77
C LEU A 182 -8.43 -1.08 20.57
#